data_145d556d6b09b562f31a0c9643ecd873
#
_entry.id   145d556d6b09b562f31a0c9643ecd873
#
_cell.length_a   1.000
_cell.length_b   1.000
_cell.length_c   1.000
_cell.angle_alpha   90.00
_cell.angle_beta   90.00
_cell.angle_gamma   90.00
#
_symmetry.space_group_name_H-M   'P 1'
#
loop_
_entity.id
_entity.type
_entity.pdbx_description
1 polymer ?
#
loop_
_entity_poly.entity_id
_entity_poly.type
_entity_poly.pdbx_seq_one_letter_code
_entity_poly.pdbx_strand_id
1 'polypeptide(L)'
;MDNVNKIYIDIDYDRLRKEMYDLNVDQFLIENEGQMSVQTIPGTPVDKQPLSGTLSLQVDWDSHDASDPNSKPKKRDVVLEEKDFTEVCDFLKGTYTEEVINMLTQEYKVVRGRYMMMNWKSCLTHHIDQTPRIHLPLVTNKDCFMIIDGKLVHLEQDITWLADTTLMHTALNSGRHLRFHIVFCLPPIEDGRTENQLEFDLE
;
A
#
# COMPACT_ATOMS: atom_id res chain seq x y z
N MET A 1 8.68 15.66 15.95
CA MET A 1 7.68 15.46 14.88
C MET A 1 6.94 14.17 15.17
N ASP A 2 5.68 14.09 14.83
CA ASP A 2 4.95 12.84 14.96
C ASP A 2 5.25 11.99 13.73
N ASN A 3 5.55 10.69 13.96
CA ASN A 3 5.89 9.75 12.90
C ASN A 3 4.69 9.41 12.00
N VAL A 4 3.52 10.01 12.28
CA VAL A 4 2.27 9.83 11.55
C VAL A 4 1.50 11.15 11.57
N ASN A 5 1.08 11.61 10.41
CA ASN A 5 0.35 12.86 10.22
C ASN A 5 -0.93 12.65 9.40
N LYS A 6 -1.99 13.39 9.74
CA LYS A 6 -3.21 13.46 8.92
C LYS A 6 -2.95 14.33 7.70
N ILE A 7 -3.41 13.85 6.55
CA ILE A 7 -3.43 14.63 5.31
C ILE A 7 -4.89 14.99 5.00
N TYR A 8 -5.14 16.25 4.69
CA TYR A 8 -6.48 16.74 4.37
C TYR A 8 -6.67 16.77 2.85
N ILE A 9 -7.27 15.70 2.33
CA ILE A 9 -7.66 15.55 0.92
C ILE A 9 -9.16 15.24 0.90
N ASP A 10 -9.88 15.89 -0.02
CA ASP A 10 -11.33 15.68 -0.19
C ASP A 10 -11.60 14.35 -0.91
N ILE A 11 -11.74 13.28 -0.14
CA ILE A 11 -11.98 11.92 -0.60
C ILE A 11 -13.32 11.42 -0.06
N ASP A 12 -14.19 10.98 -0.96
CA ASP A 12 -15.43 10.25 -0.62
C ASP A 12 -15.09 8.78 -0.29
N TYR A 13 -14.82 8.51 0.98
CA TYR A 13 -14.47 7.18 1.46
C TYR A 13 -15.62 6.17 1.34
N ASP A 14 -16.88 6.61 1.41
CA ASP A 14 -18.02 5.73 1.20
C ASP A 14 -18.07 5.23 -0.24
N ARG A 15 -17.78 6.11 -1.19
CA ARG A 15 -17.67 5.76 -2.60
C ARG A 15 -16.50 4.79 -2.86
N LEU A 16 -15.33 5.03 -2.27
CA LEU A 16 -14.17 4.11 -2.36
C LEU A 16 -14.50 2.72 -1.80
N ARG A 17 -15.13 2.66 -0.61
CA ARG A 17 -15.53 1.38 -0.01
C ARG A 17 -16.54 0.65 -0.89
N LYS A 18 -17.57 1.34 -1.35
CA LYS A 18 -18.57 0.74 -2.22
C LYS A 18 -17.93 0.15 -3.46
N GLU A 19 -17.03 0.90 -4.10
CA GLU A 19 -16.34 0.47 -5.31
C GLU A 19 -15.43 -0.74 -5.07
N MET A 20 -14.71 -0.79 -3.93
CA MET A 20 -13.91 -1.95 -3.51
C MET A 20 -14.76 -3.23 -3.48
N TYR A 21 -15.99 -3.18 -2.94
CA TYR A 21 -16.89 -4.33 -2.90
C TYR A 21 -17.53 -4.62 -4.26
N ASP A 22 -17.95 -3.60 -5.00
CA ASP A 22 -18.56 -3.75 -6.34
C ASP A 22 -17.60 -4.43 -7.34
N LEU A 23 -16.29 -4.18 -7.19
CA LEU A 23 -15.22 -4.78 -7.99
C LEU A 23 -14.71 -6.12 -7.42
N ASN A 24 -15.30 -6.63 -6.34
CA ASN A 24 -14.88 -7.87 -5.64
C ASN A 24 -13.40 -7.86 -5.20
N VAL A 25 -12.85 -6.67 -4.89
CA VAL A 25 -11.47 -6.55 -4.43
C VAL A 25 -11.27 -7.27 -3.09
N ASP A 26 -12.24 -7.20 -2.19
CA ASP A 26 -12.21 -7.89 -0.91
C ASP A 26 -12.08 -9.41 -1.07
N GLN A 27 -12.83 -10.01 -2.00
CA GLN A 27 -12.74 -11.43 -2.32
C GLN A 27 -11.36 -11.77 -2.93
N PHE A 28 -10.88 -10.96 -3.87
CA PHE A 28 -9.56 -11.13 -4.45
C PHE A 28 -8.46 -11.10 -3.37
N LEU A 29 -8.53 -10.18 -2.41
CA LEU A 29 -7.56 -10.05 -1.33
C LEU A 29 -7.56 -11.28 -0.40
N ILE A 30 -8.73 -11.86 -0.13
CA ILE A 30 -8.85 -13.09 0.67
C ILE A 30 -8.16 -14.27 -0.03
N GLU A 31 -8.24 -14.33 -1.34
CA GLU A 31 -7.68 -15.42 -2.16
C GLU A 31 -6.19 -15.24 -2.50
N ASN A 32 -5.66 -14.02 -2.44
CA ASN A 32 -4.33 -13.66 -2.94
C ASN A 32 -3.46 -12.94 -1.87
N GLU A 33 -3.26 -13.58 -0.72
CA GLU A 33 -2.33 -13.14 0.34
C GLU A 33 -2.52 -11.69 0.82
N GLY A 34 -3.71 -11.14 0.62
CA GLY A 34 -4.10 -9.84 1.16
C GLY A 34 -3.55 -8.62 0.43
N GLN A 35 -3.01 -8.76 -0.79
CA GLN A 35 -2.53 -7.62 -1.58
C GLN A 35 -3.07 -7.65 -3.01
N MET A 36 -3.38 -6.46 -3.55
CA MET A 36 -3.77 -6.25 -4.95
C MET A 36 -3.26 -4.90 -5.42
N SER A 37 -2.51 -4.88 -6.52
CA SER A 37 -1.98 -3.62 -7.07
C SER A 37 -3.09 -2.73 -7.61
N VAL A 38 -3.01 -1.43 -7.33
CA VAL A 38 -3.82 -0.39 -7.98
C VAL A 38 -2.98 0.41 -8.99
N GLN A 39 -1.65 0.37 -8.83
CA GLN A 39 -0.70 0.90 -9.82
C GLN A 39 0.27 -0.21 -10.24
N THR A 40 0.66 -0.19 -11.50
CA THR A 40 1.54 -1.16 -12.16
C THR A 40 2.66 -0.45 -12.93
N ILE A 41 3.64 -1.22 -13.38
CA ILE A 41 4.68 -0.73 -14.30
C ILE A 41 4.04 -0.58 -15.69
N PRO A 42 4.27 0.54 -16.41
CA PRO A 42 3.77 0.73 -17.77
C PRO A 42 4.10 -0.44 -18.69
N GLY A 43 3.10 -0.90 -19.43
CA GLY A 43 3.24 -2.04 -20.32
C GLY A 43 3.08 -3.42 -19.67
N THR A 44 2.77 -3.50 -18.38
CA THR A 44 2.44 -4.77 -17.73
C THR A 44 1.17 -5.37 -18.34
N PRO A 45 1.16 -6.65 -18.78
CA PRO A 45 -0.03 -7.31 -19.28
C PRO A 45 -1.20 -7.24 -18.31
N VAL A 46 -2.43 -7.04 -18.81
CA VAL A 46 -3.63 -6.80 -17.98
C VAL A 46 -3.87 -7.89 -16.95
N ASP A 47 -3.68 -9.16 -17.33
CA ASP A 47 -3.82 -10.32 -16.45
C ASP A 47 -2.77 -10.41 -15.35
N LYS A 48 -1.64 -9.71 -15.51
CA LYS A 48 -0.55 -9.63 -14.53
C LYS A 48 -0.65 -8.41 -13.60
N GLN A 49 -1.40 -7.38 -13.97
CA GLN A 49 -1.46 -6.11 -13.25
C GLN A 49 -1.88 -6.27 -11.79
N PRO A 50 -2.92 -7.05 -11.43
CA PRO A 50 -3.39 -7.14 -10.05
C PRO A 50 -2.33 -7.60 -9.04
N LEU A 51 -1.34 -8.35 -9.47
CA LEU A 51 -0.27 -8.90 -8.61
C LEU A 51 1.11 -8.24 -8.86
N SER A 52 1.23 -7.33 -9.82
CA SER A 52 2.51 -6.80 -10.30
C SER A 52 3.34 -6.08 -9.24
N GLY A 53 2.71 -5.33 -8.34
CA GLY A 53 3.34 -4.53 -7.30
C GLY A 53 3.22 -5.13 -5.89
N THR A 54 2.70 -6.35 -5.77
CA THR A 54 2.53 -7.05 -4.49
C THR A 54 3.82 -7.71 -4.02
N LEU A 55 3.88 -8.06 -2.74
CA LEU A 55 4.99 -8.81 -2.13
C LEU A 55 6.38 -8.15 -2.34
N SER A 56 7.44 -8.94 -2.31
CA SER A 56 8.81 -8.46 -2.49
C SER A 56 9.14 -8.21 -3.96
N LEU A 57 9.67 -7.02 -4.26
CA LEU A 57 10.12 -6.65 -5.60
C LEU A 57 11.48 -7.28 -6.00
N GLN A 58 12.18 -7.89 -5.04
CA GLN A 58 13.50 -8.49 -5.26
C GLN A 58 13.45 -9.89 -5.86
N VAL A 59 12.31 -10.55 -5.77
CA VAL A 59 12.14 -11.94 -6.22
C VAL A 59 11.07 -12.05 -7.29
N ASP A 60 11.25 -13.02 -8.17
CA ASP A 60 10.28 -13.39 -9.18
C ASP A 60 9.36 -14.49 -8.63
N TRP A 61 8.18 -14.08 -8.16
CA TRP A 61 7.19 -14.99 -7.59
C TRP A 61 6.61 -15.96 -8.62
N ASP A 62 6.56 -15.58 -9.90
CA ASP A 62 6.13 -16.47 -10.99
C ASP A 62 7.09 -17.67 -11.18
N SER A 63 8.32 -17.58 -10.64
CA SER A 63 9.30 -18.66 -10.68
C SER A 63 9.13 -19.69 -9.57
N HIS A 64 8.19 -19.48 -8.63
CA HIS A 64 7.88 -20.39 -7.53
C HIS A 64 6.92 -21.48 -8.00
N ASP A 65 7.27 -22.75 -7.75
CA ASP A 65 6.36 -23.87 -7.95
C ASP A 65 5.60 -24.16 -6.65
N ALA A 66 4.34 -23.71 -6.58
CA ALA A 66 3.50 -23.89 -5.40
C ALA A 66 3.20 -25.38 -5.08
N SER A 67 3.43 -26.29 -6.02
CA SER A 67 3.25 -27.74 -5.80
C SER A 67 4.46 -28.40 -5.11
N ASP A 68 5.63 -27.76 -5.15
CA ASP A 68 6.85 -28.23 -4.48
C ASP A 68 7.11 -27.44 -3.18
N PRO A 69 6.96 -28.05 -1.99
CA PRO A 69 7.18 -27.36 -0.71
C PRO A 69 8.63 -26.90 -0.51
N ASN A 70 9.58 -27.34 -1.33
CA ASN A 70 10.97 -26.89 -1.30
C ASN A 70 11.28 -25.83 -2.34
N SER A 71 10.35 -25.53 -3.24
CA SER A 71 10.49 -24.46 -4.22
C SER A 71 10.62 -23.10 -3.51
N LYS A 72 11.48 -22.25 -4.07
CA LYS A 72 11.63 -20.86 -3.62
C LYS A 72 11.63 -19.96 -4.85
N PRO A 73 11.01 -18.77 -4.74
CA PRO A 73 11.08 -17.82 -5.84
C PRO A 73 12.52 -17.39 -6.09
N LYS A 74 12.89 -17.28 -7.35
CA LYS A 74 14.23 -16.85 -7.78
C LYS A 74 14.40 -15.34 -7.56
N LYS A 75 15.63 -14.92 -7.25
CA LYS A 75 15.94 -13.49 -7.32
C LYS A 75 15.77 -12.99 -8.75
N ARG A 76 15.25 -11.78 -8.90
CA ARG A 76 15.19 -11.10 -10.19
C ARG A 76 16.61 -10.69 -10.62
N ASP A 77 16.92 -10.84 -11.92
CA ASP A 77 18.16 -10.29 -12.49
C ASP A 77 18.15 -8.77 -12.46
N VAL A 78 16.97 -8.16 -12.64
CA VAL A 78 16.74 -6.71 -12.50
C VAL A 78 15.75 -6.50 -11.36
N VAL A 79 16.17 -5.81 -10.30
CA VAL A 79 15.31 -5.46 -9.17
C VAL A 79 14.33 -4.39 -9.63
N LEU A 80 13.04 -4.62 -9.40
CA LEU A 80 12.00 -3.62 -9.64
C LEU A 80 12.06 -2.56 -8.54
N GLU A 81 11.87 -1.31 -8.91
CA GLU A 81 11.83 -0.20 -7.96
C GLU A 81 10.40 0.30 -7.76
N GLU A 82 10.09 0.78 -6.56
CA GLU A 82 8.73 1.29 -6.24
C GLU A 82 8.32 2.43 -7.18
N LYS A 83 9.27 3.28 -7.57
CA LYS A 83 9.04 4.42 -8.47
C LYS A 83 8.59 4.04 -9.89
N ASP A 84 8.78 2.77 -10.30
CA ASP A 84 8.43 2.32 -11.64
C ASP A 84 6.92 2.01 -11.78
N PHE A 85 6.21 1.86 -10.66
CA PHE A 85 4.79 1.52 -10.61
C PHE A 85 3.92 2.78 -10.67
N THR A 86 3.77 3.34 -11.85
CA THR A 86 3.13 4.66 -12.07
C THR A 86 1.81 4.60 -12.82
N GLU A 87 1.52 3.51 -13.54
CA GLU A 87 0.30 3.37 -14.34
C GLU A 87 -0.84 2.77 -13.50
N VAL A 88 -2.04 3.36 -13.59
CA VAL A 88 -3.24 2.81 -12.94
C VAL A 88 -3.61 1.49 -13.60
N CYS A 89 -3.89 0.46 -12.81
CA CYS A 89 -4.31 -0.86 -13.31
C CYS A 89 -5.61 -0.76 -14.12
N ASP A 90 -5.72 -1.51 -15.21
CA ASP A 90 -6.83 -1.41 -16.17
C ASP A 90 -8.21 -1.64 -15.56
N PHE A 91 -8.32 -2.51 -14.54
CA PHE A 91 -9.59 -2.78 -13.88
C PHE A 91 -10.14 -1.58 -13.08
N LEU A 92 -9.30 -0.57 -12.80
CA LEU A 92 -9.69 0.67 -12.11
C LEU A 92 -9.96 1.84 -13.07
N LYS A 93 -9.70 1.69 -14.37
CA LYS A 93 -9.93 2.77 -15.34
C LYS A 93 -11.41 3.17 -15.41
N GLY A 94 -11.68 4.46 -15.29
CA GLY A 94 -13.04 5.02 -15.26
C GLY A 94 -13.74 4.90 -13.89
N THR A 95 -13.04 4.48 -12.85
CA THR A 95 -13.56 4.36 -11.49
C THR A 95 -13.22 5.57 -10.63
N TYR A 96 -13.86 5.71 -9.47
CA TYR A 96 -13.50 6.74 -8.50
C TYR A 96 -12.14 6.47 -7.84
N THR A 97 -11.75 5.21 -7.72
CA THR A 97 -10.41 4.85 -7.25
C THR A 97 -9.33 5.42 -8.18
N GLU A 98 -9.52 5.40 -9.51
CA GLU A 98 -8.63 6.08 -10.44
C GLU A 98 -8.57 7.59 -10.21
N GLU A 99 -9.73 8.24 -10.00
CA GLU A 99 -9.79 9.68 -9.70
C GLU A 99 -8.94 10.01 -8.44
N VAL A 100 -9.08 9.22 -7.37
CA VAL A 100 -8.30 9.38 -6.12
C VAL A 100 -6.81 9.15 -6.35
N ILE A 101 -6.43 8.11 -7.11
CA ILE A 101 -5.02 7.86 -7.46
C ILE A 101 -4.43 9.06 -8.21
N ASN A 102 -5.18 9.62 -9.16
CA ASN A 102 -4.74 10.77 -9.95
C ASN A 102 -4.58 12.03 -9.07
N MET A 103 -5.50 12.30 -8.13
CA MET A 103 -5.36 13.40 -7.16
C MET A 103 -4.10 13.24 -6.31
N LEU A 104 -3.90 12.05 -5.72
CA LEU A 104 -2.71 11.77 -4.91
C LEU A 104 -1.42 11.83 -5.74
N THR A 105 -1.44 11.36 -6.98
CA THR A 105 -0.28 11.43 -7.88
C THR A 105 0.04 12.87 -8.27
N GLN A 106 -0.96 13.70 -8.48
CA GLN A 106 -0.74 15.12 -8.77
C GLN A 106 -0.06 15.84 -7.61
N GLU A 107 -0.50 15.60 -6.38
CA GLU A 107 -0.05 16.32 -5.19
C GLU A 107 1.22 15.71 -4.56
N TYR A 108 1.25 14.38 -4.40
CA TYR A 108 2.31 13.68 -3.67
C TYR A 108 3.19 12.79 -4.54
N LYS A 109 2.93 12.70 -5.85
CA LYS A 109 3.67 11.83 -6.79
C LYS A 109 3.66 10.35 -6.36
N VAL A 110 2.55 9.90 -5.80
CA VAL A 110 2.43 8.53 -5.27
C VAL A 110 2.69 7.47 -6.35
N VAL A 111 3.31 6.39 -5.92
CA VAL A 111 3.66 5.24 -6.76
C VAL A 111 3.34 3.94 -6.01
N ARG A 112 3.34 2.82 -6.73
CA ARG A 112 3.14 1.47 -6.15
C ARG A 112 1.95 1.38 -5.20
N GLY A 113 0.81 1.94 -5.61
CA GLY A 113 -0.43 1.84 -4.85
C GLY A 113 -0.95 0.39 -4.80
N ARG A 114 -1.46 -0.02 -3.65
CA ARG A 114 -2.01 -1.37 -3.41
C ARG A 114 -3.20 -1.32 -2.48
N TYR A 115 -4.24 -2.10 -2.77
CA TYR A 115 -5.13 -2.55 -1.72
C TYR A 115 -4.37 -3.53 -0.82
N MET A 116 -4.51 -3.36 0.48
CA MET A 116 -3.88 -4.21 1.48
C MET A 116 -4.91 -4.64 2.53
N MET A 117 -5.09 -5.94 2.63
CA MET A 117 -5.90 -6.56 3.67
C MET A 117 -5.00 -7.06 4.81
N MET A 118 -5.48 -6.92 6.02
CA MET A 118 -4.88 -7.57 7.19
C MET A 118 -5.92 -8.44 7.88
N ASN A 119 -5.57 -9.69 8.07
CA ASN A 119 -6.43 -10.68 8.73
C ASN A 119 -6.57 -10.35 10.23
N TRP A 120 -7.59 -10.90 10.88
CA TRP A 120 -7.73 -10.81 12.34
C TRP A 120 -6.62 -11.59 13.03
N LYS A 121 -6.22 -11.14 14.24
CA LYS A 121 -5.17 -11.76 15.06
C LYS A 121 -3.85 -11.97 14.29
N SER A 122 -3.48 -10.99 13.48
CA SER A 122 -2.25 -11.03 12.69
C SER A 122 -1.39 -9.81 12.93
N CYS A 123 -0.09 -9.95 12.70
CA CYS A 123 0.84 -8.82 12.65
C CYS A 123 1.89 -9.07 11.56
N LEU A 124 2.44 -7.98 11.04
CA LEU A 124 3.58 -8.04 10.14
C LEU A 124 4.87 -8.18 10.96
N THR A 125 5.93 -8.70 10.33
CA THR A 125 7.26 -8.62 10.91
C THR A 125 7.71 -7.16 11.02
N HIS A 126 8.53 -6.84 12.02
CA HIS A 126 9.18 -5.53 12.07
C HIS A 126 10.11 -5.36 10.87
N HIS A 127 10.01 -4.22 10.20
CA HIS A 127 10.81 -3.90 9.01
C HIS A 127 10.93 -2.39 8.82
N ILE A 128 11.73 -2.01 7.86
CA ILE A 128 11.93 -0.63 7.39
C ILE A 128 11.60 -0.61 5.92
N ASP A 129 10.79 0.34 5.49
CA ASP A 129 10.52 0.62 4.07
C ASP A 129 11.55 1.59 3.50
N GLN A 130 11.63 1.66 2.18
CA GLN A 130 12.54 2.61 1.50
C GLN A 130 12.01 4.04 1.55
N THR A 131 10.69 4.20 1.59
CA THR A 131 10.03 5.52 1.55
C THR A 131 8.81 5.53 2.48
N PRO A 132 8.36 6.73 2.92
CA PRO A 132 7.11 6.86 3.67
C PRO A 132 5.90 6.36 2.88
N ARG A 133 4.80 6.11 3.57
CA ARG A 133 3.56 5.58 2.98
C ARG A 133 2.38 6.50 3.25
N ILE A 134 1.54 6.67 2.22
CA ILE A 134 0.20 7.23 2.39
C ILE A 134 -0.78 6.07 2.57
N HIS A 135 -1.58 6.14 3.61
CA HIS A 135 -2.61 5.16 3.93
C HIS A 135 -4.00 5.77 3.81
N LEU A 136 -4.90 5.07 3.14
CA LEU A 136 -6.33 5.33 3.09
C LEU A 136 -7.06 4.17 3.79
N PRO A 137 -7.36 4.27 5.09
CA PRO A 137 -8.10 3.23 5.81
C PRO A 137 -9.56 3.18 5.36
N LEU A 138 -9.92 2.19 4.54
CA LEU A 138 -11.29 1.98 4.05
C LEU A 138 -12.15 1.27 5.08
N VAL A 139 -11.58 0.23 5.71
CA VAL A 139 -12.20 -0.53 6.79
C VAL A 139 -11.15 -0.79 7.85
N THR A 140 -11.40 -0.36 9.07
CA THR A 140 -10.52 -0.62 10.21
C THR A 140 -11.33 -0.86 11.48
N ASN A 141 -10.69 -1.19 12.57
CA ASN A 141 -11.31 -1.33 13.87
C ASN A 141 -10.36 -0.86 14.96
N LYS A 142 -10.89 -0.58 16.17
CA LYS A 142 -10.13 -0.04 17.30
C LYS A 142 -8.95 -0.91 17.78
N ASP A 143 -8.86 -2.15 17.31
CA ASP A 143 -7.82 -3.10 17.66
C ASP A 143 -6.75 -3.23 16.56
N CYS A 144 -6.80 -2.34 15.54
CA CYS A 144 -5.81 -2.21 14.48
C CYS A 144 -4.84 -1.07 14.77
N PHE A 145 -3.55 -1.36 14.77
CA PHE A 145 -2.52 -0.37 15.07
C PHE A 145 -1.34 -0.50 14.12
N MET A 146 -0.58 0.58 13.99
CA MET A 146 0.82 0.55 13.60
C MET A 146 1.70 0.84 14.82
N ILE A 147 2.86 0.23 14.86
CA ILE A 147 3.93 0.59 15.81
C ILE A 147 5.05 1.15 14.94
N ILE A 148 5.37 2.43 15.10
CA ILE A 148 6.42 3.12 14.36
C ILE A 148 7.37 3.72 15.39
N ASP A 149 8.65 3.37 15.31
CA ASP A 149 9.66 3.80 16.27
C ASP A 149 9.23 3.60 17.75
N GLY A 150 8.62 2.44 18.02
CA GLY A 150 8.11 2.07 19.34
C GLY A 150 6.82 2.77 19.77
N LYS A 151 6.26 3.67 18.98
CA LYS A 151 4.99 4.36 19.26
C LYS A 151 3.81 3.64 18.64
N LEU A 152 2.78 3.40 19.44
CA LEU A 152 1.53 2.78 19.00
C LEU A 152 0.62 3.86 18.41
N VAL A 153 0.16 3.67 17.16
CA VAL A 153 -0.71 4.60 16.45
C VAL A 153 -1.88 3.85 15.83
N HIS A 154 -3.09 4.36 16.01
CA HIS A 154 -4.29 3.90 15.30
C HIS A 154 -4.55 4.83 14.12
N LEU A 155 -4.60 4.27 12.91
CA LEU A 155 -5.01 4.99 11.71
C LEU A 155 -6.54 4.91 11.60
N GLU A 156 -7.21 6.00 12.00
CA GLU A 156 -8.68 6.08 11.98
C GLU A 156 -9.21 5.94 10.55
N GLN A 157 -10.37 5.30 10.44
CA GLN A 157 -11.09 5.15 9.17
C GLN A 157 -11.49 6.51 8.60
N ASP A 158 -11.58 6.60 7.27
CA ASP A 158 -12.05 7.78 6.54
C ASP A 158 -11.14 9.02 6.69
N ILE A 159 -9.89 8.79 7.03
CA ILE A 159 -8.86 9.84 7.12
C ILE A 159 -7.65 9.37 6.33
N THR A 160 -7.08 10.25 5.51
CA THR A 160 -5.81 9.99 4.83
C THR A 160 -4.67 10.24 5.82
N TRP A 161 -3.73 9.29 5.89
CA TRP A 161 -2.58 9.34 6.79
C TRP A 161 -1.28 9.24 6.02
N LEU A 162 -0.32 10.05 6.42
CA LEU A 162 1.08 9.90 6.04
C LEU A 162 1.82 9.25 7.22
N ALA A 163 2.47 8.13 6.97
CA ALA A 163 3.23 7.37 7.96
C ALA A 163 4.71 7.30 7.54
N ASP A 164 5.61 7.66 8.45
CA ASP A 164 7.06 7.51 8.25
C ASP A 164 7.47 6.05 8.47
N THR A 165 7.30 5.25 7.44
CA THR A 165 7.68 3.84 7.42
C THR A 165 9.16 3.61 7.12
N THR A 166 9.96 4.67 6.96
CA THR A 166 11.43 4.58 6.91
C THR A 166 12.01 4.30 8.29
N LEU A 167 11.22 4.48 9.35
CA LEU A 167 11.53 4.04 10.69
C LEU A 167 11.11 2.58 10.91
N MET A 168 11.73 1.92 11.88
CA MET A 168 11.37 0.55 12.25
C MET A 168 9.89 0.47 12.62
N HIS A 169 9.12 -0.32 11.88
CA HIS A 169 7.68 -0.38 12.07
C HIS A 169 7.08 -1.77 11.86
N THR A 170 5.86 -1.93 12.33
CA THR A 170 4.98 -3.05 12.04
C THR A 170 3.53 -2.60 12.06
N ALA A 171 2.64 -3.41 11.49
CA ALA A 171 1.19 -3.25 11.63
C ALA A 171 0.61 -4.51 12.26
N LEU A 172 -0.40 -4.33 13.10
CA LEU A 172 -1.10 -5.42 13.76
C LEU A 172 -2.61 -5.20 13.75
N ASN A 173 -3.34 -6.31 13.71
CA ASN A 173 -4.78 -6.38 13.90
C ASN A 173 -5.06 -7.42 14.98
N SER A 174 -5.23 -6.97 16.21
CA SER A 174 -5.56 -7.84 17.34
C SER A 174 -7.06 -8.11 17.47
N GLY A 175 -7.88 -7.49 16.61
CA GLY A 175 -9.33 -7.60 16.58
C GLY A 175 -9.87 -8.91 15.99
N ARG A 176 -11.15 -8.87 15.62
CA ARG A 176 -11.89 -10.01 15.07
C ARG A 176 -12.46 -9.76 13.67
N HIS A 177 -12.12 -8.62 13.06
CA HIS A 177 -12.58 -8.21 11.74
C HIS A 177 -11.39 -7.95 10.83
N LEU A 178 -11.59 -8.09 9.53
CA LEU A 178 -10.59 -7.74 8.53
C LEU A 178 -10.33 -6.23 8.54
N ARG A 179 -9.13 -5.83 8.15
CA ARG A 179 -8.75 -4.44 7.88
C ARG A 179 -8.43 -4.30 6.40
N PHE A 180 -8.97 -3.25 5.75
CA PHE A 180 -8.66 -2.93 4.36
C PHE A 180 -8.17 -1.49 4.25
N HIS A 181 -6.98 -1.30 3.70
CA HIS A 181 -6.43 0.01 3.36
C HIS A 181 -6.07 0.04 1.88
N ILE A 182 -6.07 1.24 1.26
CA ILE A 182 -5.23 1.49 0.10
C ILE A 182 -3.94 2.11 0.63
N VAL A 183 -2.78 1.63 0.16
CA VAL A 183 -1.47 2.09 0.61
C VAL A 183 -0.63 2.45 -0.61
N PHE A 184 -0.07 3.65 -0.59
CA PHE A 184 0.82 4.17 -1.63
C PHE A 184 2.22 4.38 -1.09
N CYS A 185 3.22 4.18 -1.93
CA CYS A 185 4.58 4.58 -1.67
C CYS A 185 4.78 6.02 -2.14
N LEU A 186 5.55 6.82 -1.42
CA LEU A 186 6.09 8.07 -1.94
C LEU A 186 7.36 7.77 -2.75
N PRO A 187 7.67 8.56 -3.79
CA PRO A 187 8.93 8.39 -4.50
C PRO A 187 10.11 8.78 -3.61
N PRO A 188 11.30 8.20 -3.82
CA PRO A 188 12.52 8.68 -3.18
C PRO A 188 12.75 10.14 -3.50
N ILE A 189 13.26 10.90 -2.55
CA ILE A 189 13.62 12.31 -2.76
C ILE A 189 14.96 12.34 -3.50
N GLU A 190 14.96 12.81 -4.76
CA GLU A 190 16.16 12.82 -5.61
C GLU A 190 17.16 13.94 -5.27
N ASP A 191 16.82 14.90 -4.40
CA ASP A 191 17.58 16.14 -4.17
C ASP A 191 18.58 16.09 -3.01
N GLY A 192 18.90 14.90 -2.51
CA GLY A 192 19.89 14.71 -1.43
C GLY A 192 19.46 15.20 -0.06
N ARG A 193 18.19 15.61 0.10
CA ARG A 193 17.61 15.80 1.42
C ARG A 193 17.53 14.45 2.12
N THR A 194 18.00 14.39 3.36
CA THR A 194 17.80 13.20 4.18
C THR A 194 16.31 13.06 4.51
N GLU A 195 15.84 11.81 4.64
CA GLU A 195 14.44 11.43 4.89
C GLU A 195 13.79 12.15 6.09
N ASN A 196 14.59 12.73 6.98
CA ASN A 196 14.13 13.58 8.11
C ASN A 196 13.76 15.02 7.68
N GLN A 197 13.87 15.38 6.42
CA GLN A 197 13.61 16.72 5.89
C GLN A 197 12.39 16.76 4.96
N LEU A 198 11.50 15.77 5.03
CA LEU A 198 10.11 15.97 4.71
C LEU A 198 9.51 16.85 5.82
N GLU A 199 10.07 18.03 6.04
CA GLU A 199 9.31 19.14 6.54
C GLU A 199 8.25 19.38 5.47
N PHE A 200 7.08 18.85 5.74
CA PHE A 200 5.91 19.17 4.97
C PHE A 200 5.71 20.66 5.16
N ASP A 201 6.11 21.46 4.17
CA ASP A 201 5.62 22.82 3.97
C ASP A 201 4.11 22.72 3.70
N LEU A 202 3.37 22.30 4.71
CA LEU A 202 1.93 22.39 4.82
C LEU A 202 1.65 23.67 5.61
N GLU A 203 1.93 24.86 5.02
CA GLU A 203 1.30 26.11 5.37
C GLU A 203 0.04 26.35 4.52
#